data_0768934a7fc2e54986562f4478e63a04
#
_entry.id   0768934a7fc2e54986562f4478e63a04
#
_cell.length_a   1.000
_cell.length_b   1.000
_cell.length_c   1.000
_cell.angle_alpha   90.00
_cell.angle_beta   90.00
_cell.angle_gamma   90.00
#
_symmetry.space_group_name_H-M   'P 1'
#
loop_
_entity.id
_entity.type
_entity.pdbx_description
1 polymer ?
#
loop_
_entity_poly.entity_id
_entity_poly.type
_entity_poly.pdbx_seq_one_letter_code
_entity_poly.pdbx_strand_id
1 'polypeptide(L)'
;MDAKLSSTGGEAQTEQRQPGPVFVRNSRDADVPAMLAIYLHHIRRGVDPGIEENEFETPDAEDLKRRRKSMQRRKMPHILAEDGGVVVGYAYAVPFRKRPAYRYTVKHSIYVHNDHLRHGVGRQLMGALIDACAAAGFRQMIGYIDSANRASLALHEAFGFGKVGYLPSVGFKFGRWTDTVMVQRSLGPGATEPPRT
;
A
#
# COMPACT_ATOMS: atom_id res chain seq x y z
N MET A 1 55.19 7.17 -37.70
CA MET A 1 53.82 7.64 -38.06
C MET A 1 52.84 6.92 -37.15
N ASP A 2 52.58 7.51 -36.01
CA ASP A 2 51.72 6.90 -34.97
C ASP A 2 50.34 7.53 -35.01
N ALA A 3 49.35 6.76 -35.35
CA ALA A 3 47.95 7.15 -35.33
C ALA A 3 47.34 6.82 -33.94
N LYS A 4 47.09 7.86 -33.15
CA LYS A 4 46.33 7.81 -31.89
C LYS A 4 44.83 7.64 -32.20
N LEU A 5 44.24 6.52 -31.85
CA LEU A 5 42.81 6.34 -31.77
C LEU A 5 42.30 6.85 -30.41
N SER A 6 41.58 7.98 -30.46
CA SER A 6 40.82 8.48 -29.31
C SER A 6 39.49 7.73 -29.20
N SER A 7 39.30 6.95 -28.19
CA SER A 7 37.99 6.38 -27.83
C SER A 7 37.28 7.36 -26.89
N THR A 8 36.29 8.08 -27.42
CA THR A 8 35.32 8.83 -26.62
C THR A 8 34.25 7.87 -26.10
N GLY A 9 34.43 7.40 -24.86
CA GLY A 9 33.37 6.73 -24.12
C GLY A 9 32.36 7.74 -23.64
N GLY A 10 31.20 7.80 -24.26
CA GLY A 10 30.07 8.57 -23.76
C GLY A 10 29.44 7.82 -22.57
N GLU A 11 29.75 8.25 -21.37
CA GLU A 11 28.99 7.84 -20.18
C GLU A 11 27.60 8.47 -20.26
N ALA A 12 26.59 7.64 -20.47
CA ALA A 12 25.19 8.06 -20.34
C ALA A 12 24.94 8.42 -18.88
N GLN A 13 24.94 9.73 -18.59
CA GLN A 13 24.49 10.26 -17.32
C GLN A 13 23.01 9.95 -17.19
N THR A 14 22.68 9.00 -16.31
CA THR A 14 21.30 8.77 -15.87
C THR A 14 20.88 10.01 -15.10
N GLU A 15 20.17 10.92 -15.76
CA GLU A 15 19.54 12.09 -15.13
C GLU A 15 18.65 11.58 -13.99
N GLN A 16 19.08 11.78 -12.76
CA GLN A 16 18.25 11.55 -11.57
C GLN A 16 17.14 12.60 -11.58
N ARG A 17 15.99 12.21 -12.14
CA ARG A 17 14.78 13.03 -12.14
C ARG A 17 14.44 13.37 -10.69
N GLN A 18 14.46 14.65 -10.34
CA GLN A 18 13.97 15.10 -9.05
C GLN A 18 12.49 14.71 -8.93
N PRO A 19 12.08 14.10 -7.81
CA PRO A 19 10.68 13.71 -7.63
C PRO A 19 9.78 14.95 -7.73
N GLY A 20 8.83 14.90 -8.65
CA GLY A 20 7.81 15.91 -8.81
C GLY A 20 6.78 15.86 -7.66
N PRO A 21 5.82 16.80 -7.63
CA PRO A 21 4.73 16.73 -6.67
C PRO A 21 3.90 15.47 -6.90
N VAL A 22 3.82 14.62 -5.87
CA VAL A 22 2.98 13.42 -5.92
C VAL A 22 1.51 13.84 -5.87
N PHE A 23 0.73 13.37 -6.82
CA PHE A 23 -0.70 13.62 -6.90
C PHE A 23 -1.50 12.38 -6.50
N VAL A 24 -2.47 12.54 -5.58
CA VAL A 24 -3.34 11.43 -5.13
C VAL A 24 -4.72 11.54 -5.76
N ARG A 25 -5.20 10.47 -6.36
CA ARG A 25 -6.51 10.38 -7.00
C ARG A 25 -7.18 9.01 -6.81
N ASN A 26 -8.46 8.92 -7.13
CA ASN A 26 -9.14 7.62 -7.21
C ASN A 26 -8.51 6.75 -8.31
N SER A 27 -8.38 5.46 -8.03
CA SER A 27 -7.87 4.49 -9.02
C SER A 27 -8.90 4.20 -10.11
N ARG A 28 -8.39 3.81 -11.29
CA ARG A 28 -9.16 3.43 -12.46
C ARG A 28 -8.78 2.02 -12.93
N ASP A 29 -9.57 1.41 -13.81
CA ASP A 29 -9.23 0.09 -14.36
C ASP A 29 -7.92 0.10 -15.14
N ALA A 30 -7.60 1.22 -15.80
CA ALA A 30 -6.35 1.41 -16.52
C ALA A 30 -5.09 1.37 -15.62
N ASP A 31 -5.23 1.60 -14.31
CA ASP A 31 -4.11 1.59 -13.36
C ASP A 31 -3.74 0.18 -12.88
N VAL A 32 -4.59 -0.82 -13.17
CA VAL A 32 -4.42 -2.20 -12.67
C VAL A 32 -3.06 -2.80 -13.01
N PRO A 33 -2.50 -2.66 -14.23
CA PRO A 33 -1.18 -3.22 -14.53
C PRO A 33 -0.07 -2.65 -13.63
N ALA A 34 -0.06 -1.34 -13.38
CA ALA A 34 0.92 -0.70 -12.52
C ALA A 34 0.73 -1.10 -11.05
N MET A 35 -0.52 -1.18 -10.58
CA MET A 35 -0.83 -1.65 -9.22
C MET A 35 -0.41 -3.11 -9.04
N LEU A 36 -0.60 -3.97 -10.05
CA LEU A 36 -0.16 -5.36 -10.01
C LEU A 36 1.37 -5.46 -9.89
N ALA A 37 2.11 -4.69 -10.69
CA ALA A 37 3.58 -4.68 -10.63
C ALA A 37 4.07 -4.29 -9.22
N ILE A 38 3.49 -3.25 -8.61
CA ILE A 38 3.80 -2.83 -7.24
C ILE A 38 3.45 -3.96 -6.25
N TYR A 39 2.29 -4.60 -6.38
CA TYR A 39 1.85 -5.66 -5.47
C TYR A 39 2.76 -6.88 -5.55
N LEU A 40 3.07 -7.36 -6.75
CA LEU A 40 3.97 -8.50 -6.96
C LEU A 40 5.37 -8.26 -6.39
N HIS A 41 5.89 -7.03 -6.52
CA HIS A 41 7.16 -6.67 -5.89
C HIS A 41 7.09 -6.83 -4.35
N HIS A 42 6.00 -6.40 -3.72
CA HIS A 42 5.83 -6.53 -2.26
C HIS A 42 5.66 -7.98 -1.80
N ILE A 43 4.98 -8.82 -2.57
CA ILE A 43 4.84 -10.26 -2.26
C ILE A 43 6.19 -10.95 -2.36
N ARG A 44 6.96 -10.64 -3.41
CA ARG A 44 8.25 -11.30 -3.70
C ARG A 44 9.42 -10.74 -2.90
N ARG A 45 9.23 -9.64 -2.19
CA ARG A 45 10.30 -9.00 -1.42
C ARG A 45 10.76 -9.89 -0.27
N GLY A 46 12.03 -10.32 -0.33
CA GLY A 46 12.64 -11.19 0.68
C GLY A 46 12.43 -12.68 0.42
N VAL A 47 11.94 -13.04 -0.78
CA VAL A 47 11.88 -14.42 -1.24
C VAL A 47 13.28 -14.92 -1.54
N ASP A 48 13.63 -16.05 -0.96
CA ASP A 48 14.82 -16.82 -1.38
C ASP A 48 14.58 -17.33 -2.82
N PRO A 49 15.51 -17.19 -3.76
CA PRO A 49 15.39 -17.71 -5.12
C PRO A 49 15.07 -19.19 -5.23
N GLY A 50 15.30 -19.96 -4.16
CA GLY A 50 14.99 -21.40 -4.09
C GLY A 50 13.55 -21.73 -3.69
N ILE A 51 12.71 -20.75 -3.36
CA ILE A 51 11.32 -21.01 -2.95
C ILE A 51 10.41 -21.05 -4.19
N GLU A 52 9.60 -22.09 -4.31
CA GLU A 52 8.70 -22.28 -5.45
C GLU A 52 7.57 -21.25 -5.47
N GLU A 53 7.15 -20.86 -6.69
CA GLU A 53 6.09 -19.84 -6.90
C GLU A 53 4.72 -20.21 -6.30
N ASN A 54 4.45 -21.50 -6.09
CA ASN A 54 3.19 -21.99 -5.48
C ASN A 54 3.05 -21.67 -3.98
N GLU A 55 4.14 -21.26 -3.32
CA GLU A 55 4.09 -20.79 -1.93
C GLU A 55 3.61 -19.34 -1.77
N PHE A 56 3.35 -18.64 -2.89
CA PHE A 56 2.91 -17.25 -2.88
C PHE A 56 1.50 -17.07 -3.41
N GLU A 57 0.83 -16.04 -2.90
CA GLU A 57 -0.33 -15.49 -3.58
C GLU A 57 0.14 -14.83 -4.89
N THR A 58 -0.26 -15.38 -6.04
CA THR A 58 0.07 -14.82 -7.38
C THR A 58 -1.20 -14.28 -8.04
N PRO A 59 -1.72 -13.12 -7.58
CA PRO A 59 -2.88 -12.53 -8.23
C PRO A 59 -2.50 -12.08 -9.65
N ASP A 60 -3.44 -12.22 -10.56
CA ASP A 60 -3.34 -11.65 -11.90
C ASP A 60 -4.06 -10.30 -12.01
N ALA A 61 -3.99 -9.69 -13.18
CA ALA A 61 -4.64 -8.40 -13.44
C ALA A 61 -6.17 -8.47 -13.30
N GLU A 62 -6.80 -9.58 -13.67
CA GLU A 62 -8.25 -9.75 -13.57
C GLU A 62 -8.68 -9.91 -12.10
N ASP A 63 -7.87 -10.55 -11.26
CA ASP A 63 -8.11 -10.60 -9.82
C ASP A 63 -8.07 -9.21 -9.19
N LEU A 64 -7.05 -8.41 -9.47
CA LEU A 64 -6.94 -7.06 -8.96
C LEU A 64 -8.10 -6.18 -9.45
N LYS A 65 -8.45 -6.28 -10.71
CA LYS A 65 -9.58 -5.55 -11.31
C LYS A 65 -10.91 -5.95 -10.66
N ARG A 66 -11.14 -7.24 -10.46
CA ARG A 66 -12.32 -7.76 -9.76
C ARG A 66 -12.40 -7.25 -8.31
N ARG A 67 -11.29 -7.31 -7.56
CA ARG A 67 -11.19 -6.79 -6.19
C ARG A 67 -11.48 -5.28 -6.18
N ARG A 68 -10.87 -4.48 -7.05
CA ARG A 68 -11.10 -3.05 -7.17
C ARG A 68 -12.56 -2.72 -7.50
N LYS A 69 -13.17 -3.37 -8.50
CA LYS A 69 -14.59 -3.19 -8.85
C LYS A 69 -15.52 -3.56 -7.69
N SER A 70 -15.19 -4.59 -6.90
CA SER A 70 -15.95 -4.95 -5.71
C SER A 70 -15.89 -3.86 -4.64
N MET A 71 -14.73 -3.25 -4.42
CA MET A 71 -14.55 -2.12 -3.50
C MET A 71 -15.32 -0.89 -4.00
N GLN A 72 -15.23 -0.56 -5.28
CA GLN A 72 -15.96 0.55 -5.89
C GLN A 72 -17.48 0.42 -5.74
N ARG A 73 -18.05 -0.77 -6.01
CA ARG A 73 -19.50 -1.02 -5.80
C ARG A 73 -19.94 -0.81 -4.36
N ARG A 74 -19.06 -1.04 -3.40
CA ARG A 74 -19.30 -0.82 -1.98
C ARG A 74 -18.95 0.59 -1.50
N LYS A 75 -18.60 1.48 -2.43
CA LYS A 75 -18.14 2.86 -2.13
C LYS A 75 -16.94 2.88 -1.17
N MET A 76 -16.11 1.84 -1.20
CA MET A 76 -14.88 1.78 -0.41
C MET A 76 -13.79 2.62 -1.08
N PRO A 77 -13.07 3.48 -0.34
CA PRO A 77 -11.95 4.24 -0.89
C PRO A 77 -10.88 3.33 -1.48
N HIS A 78 -10.49 3.63 -2.71
CA HIS A 78 -9.40 2.99 -3.42
C HIS A 78 -8.68 4.06 -4.24
N ILE A 79 -7.50 4.47 -3.78
CA ILE A 79 -6.75 5.62 -4.27
C ILE A 79 -5.36 5.20 -4.72
N LEU A 80 -4.75 6.00 -5.56
CA LEU A 80 -3.36 5.84 -5.97
C LEU A 80 -2.61 7.17 -5.94
N ALA A 81 -1.29 7.07 -5.89
CA ALA A 81 -0.36 8.18 -5.97
C ALA A 81 0.36 8.13 -7.32
N GLU A 82 0.47 9.28 -7.97
CA GLU A 82 1.11 9.50 -9.26
C GLU A 82 2.22 10.54 -9.14
N ASP A 83 3.37 10.29 -9.77
CA ASP A 83 4.45 11.24 -9.96
C ASP A 83 4.70 11.38 -11.47
N GLY A 84 4.41 12.57 -12.02
CA GLY A 84 4.58 12.85 -13.45
C GLY A 84 3.87 11.88 -14.39
N GLY A 85 2.67 11.40 -14.02
CA GLY A 85 1.88 10.44 -14.80
C GLY A 85 2.23 8.97 -14.56
N VAL A 86 3.21 8.68 -13.70
CA VAL A 86 3.60 7.32 -13.34
C VAL A 86 2.97 6.95 -12.00
N VAL A 87 2.34 5.78 -11.91
CA VAL A 87 1.77 5.27 -10.65
C VAL A 87 2.91 4.83 -9.73
N VAL A 88 3.06 5.51 -8.59
CA VAL A 88 4.13 5.28 -7.61
C VAL A 88 3.66 4.62 -6.31
N GLY A 89 2.36 4.41 -6.16
CA GLY A 89 1.79 3.72 -5.02
C GLY A 89 0.27 3.71 -5.07
N TYR A 90 -0.34 2.89 -4.23
CA TYR A 90 -1.79 2.86 -4.07
C TYR A 90 -2.18 2.42 -2.67
N ALA A 91 -3.41 2.76 -2.27
CA ALA A 91 -3.98 2.39 -1.00
C ALA A 91 -5.49 2.13 -1.14
N TYR A 92 -6.02 1.28 -0.28
CA TYR A 92 -7.44 1.00 -0.25
C TYR A 92 -7.93 0.60 1.13
N ALA A 93 -9.24 0.73 1.33
CA ALA A 93 -9.94 0.21 2.49
C ALA A 93 -10.92 -0.89 2.09
N VAL A 94 -11.11 -1.85 2.99
CA VAL A 94 -12.11 -2.93 2.88
C VAL A 94 -12.87 -3.06 4.20
N PRO A 95 -14.11 -3.60 4.22
CA PRO A 95 -14.82 -3.85 5.46
C PRO A 95 -14.01 -4.73 6.42
N PHE A 96 -13.98 -4.39 7.69
CA PHE A 96 -13.31 -5.19 8.72
C PHE A 96 -13.91 -6.59 8.84
N ARG A 97 -15.24 -6.65 8.92
CA ARG A 97 -16.02 -7.90 8.95
C ARG A 97 -17.33 -7.73 8.18
N LYS A 98 -17.94 -8.86 7.75
CA LYS A 98 -19.18 -8.83 6.97
C LYS A 98 -20.43 -8.53 7.78
N ARG A 99 -20.40 -8.71 9.13
CA ARG A 99 -21.59 -8.53 9.99
C ARG A 99 -21.95 -7.05 10.13
N PRO A 100 -23.22 -6.65 10.15
CA PRO A 100 -23.68 -5.26 10.23
C PRO A 100 -23.10 -4.47 11.42
N ALA A 101 -22.86 -5.14 12.56
CA ALA A 101 -22.27 -4.50 13.74
C ALA A 101 -20.90 -3.85 13.47
N TYR A 102 -20.18 -4.28 12.43
CA TYR A 102 -18.85 -3.79 12.07
C TYR A 102 -18.86 -2.87 10.85
N ARG A 103 -20.03 -2.41 10.38
CA ARG A 103 -20.15 -1.65 9.12
C ARG A 103 -19.40 -0.32 9.11
N TYR A 104 -19.06 0.24 10.27
CA TYR A 104 -18.31 1.48 10.41
C TYR A 104 -16.81 1.27 10.63
N THR A 105 -16.32 0.05 10.54
CA THR A 105 -14.92 -0.29 10.72
C THR A 105 -14.32 -0.85 9.43
N VAL A 106 -13.18 -0.32 9.05
CA VAL A 106 -12.44 -0.76 7.86
C VAL A 106 -11.06 -1.32 8.22
N LYS A 107 -10.58 -2.23 7.37
CA LYS A 107 -9.15 -2.55 7.25
C LYS A 107 -8.60 -1.82 6.04
N HIS A 108 -7.30 -1.53 6.06
CA HIS A 108 -6.64 -0.88 4.94
C HIS A 108 -5.33 -1.57 4.56
N SER A 109 -4.85 -1.25 3.35
CA SER A 109 -3.53 -1.62 2.85
C SER A 109 -2.94 -0.46 2.08
N ILE A 110 -1.62 -0.32 2.15
CA ILE A 110 -0.83 0.69 1.43
C ILE A 110 0.37 0.00 0.80
N TYR A 111 0.61 0.28 -0.47
CA TYR A 111 1.73 -0.23 -1.25
C TYR A 111 2.41 0.93 -1.96
N VAL A 112 3.72 1.02 -1.86
CA VAL A 112 4.54 2.06 -2.49
C VAL A 112 5.56 1.39 -3.40
N HIS A 113 5.72 1.93 -4.63
CA HIS A 113 6.72 1.43 -5.57
C HIS A 113 8.12 1.47 -4.96
N ASN A 114 8.93 0.46 -5.22
CA ASN A 114 10.24 0.29 -4.56
C ASN A 114 11.15 1.52 -4.75
N ASP A 115 11.21 2.06 -5.95
CA ASP A 115 12.08 3.19 -6.30
C ASP A 115 11.58 4.53 -5.74
N HIS A 116 10.36 4.57 -5.17
CA HIS A 116 9.73 5.74 -4.59
C HIS A 116 9.55 5.63 -3.07
N LEU A 117 10.23 4.64 -2.45
CA LEU A 117 10.28 4.54 -0.99
C LEU A 117 11.02 5.74 -0.39
N ARG A 118 10.57 6.19 0.80
CA ARG A 118 11.15 7.32 1.55
C ARG A 118 11.01 8.70 0.87
N HIS A 119 10.25 8.82 -0.22
CA HIS A 119 9.91 10.08 -0.90
C HIS A 119 8.55 10.66 -0.45
N GLY A 120 8.03 10.24 0.70
CA GLY A 120 6.78 10.77 1.24
C GLY A 120 5.49 10.17 0.65
N VAL A 121 5.57 9.33 -0.38
CA VAL A 121 4.40 8.71 -1.06
C VAL A 121 3.47 8.00 -0.06
N GLY A 122 4.03 7.20 0.84
CA GLY A 122 3.24 6.49 1.86
C GLY A 122 2.50 7.44 2.83
N ARG A 123 3.10 8.57 3.16
CA ARG A 123 2.46 9.60 4.02
C ARG A 123 1.28 10.25 3.30
N GLN A 124 1.43 10.60 2.03
CA GLN A 124 0.34 11.19 1.23
C GLN A 124 -0.81 10.22 1.03
N LEU A 125 -0.52 8.95 0.69
CA LEU A 125 -1.54 7.91 0.58
C LEU A 125 -2.26 7.65 1.92
N MET A 126 -1.54 7.60 3.04
CA MET A 126 -2.13 7.38 4.36
C MET A 126 -3.08 8.52 4.72
N GLY A 127 -2.64 9.77 4.60
CA GLY A 127 -3.47 10.96 4.89
C GLY A 127 -4.74 10.96 4.03
N ALA A 128 -4.58 10.85 2.71
CA ALA A 128 -5.70 10.85 1.77
C ALA A 128 -6.68 9.68 2.01
N LEU A 129 -6.18 8.49 2.37
CA LEU A 129 -7.04 7.34 2.67
C LEU A 129 -7.84 7.55 3.97
N ILE A 130 -7.21 8.10 5.00
CA ILE A 130 -7.85 8.46 6.27
C ILE A 130 -9.00 9.44 6.01
N ASP A 131 -8.73 10.52 5.27
CA ASP A 131 -9.72 11.56 4.95
C ASP A 131 -10.87 10.98 4.12
N ALA A 132 -10.56 10.18 3.10
CA ALA A 132 -11.58 9.53 2.27
C ALA A 132 -12.45 8.55 3.08
N CYS A 133 -11.87 7.79 4.01
CA CYS A 133 -12.63 6.89 4.88
C CYS A 133 -13.48 7.66 5.91
N ALA A 134 -12.98 8.75 6.48
CA ALA A 134 -13.74 9.61 7.38
C ALA A 134 -14.92 10.26 6.65
N ALA A 135 -14.70 10.81 5.44
CA ALA A 135 -15.74 11.39 4.59
C ALA A 135 -16.80 10.36 4.17
N ALA A 136 -16.42 9.10 3.99
CA ALA A 136 -17.35 7.99 3.71
C ALA A 136 -18.13 7.51 4.95
N GLY A 137 -17.92 8.12 6.12
CA GLY A 137 -18.66 7.84 7.36
C GLY A 137 -18.09 6.67 8.19
N PHE A 138 -16.91 6.14 7.84
CA PHE A 138 -16.26 5.16 8.69
C PHE A 138 -15.73 5.80 9.98
N ARG A 139 -15.71 5.01 11.05
CA ARG A 139 -15.39 5.47 12.40
C ARG A 139 -14.12 4.84 12.98
N GLN A 140 -13.70 3.69 12.47
CA GLN A 140 -12.51 2.98 12.91
C GLN A 140 -11.74 2.43 11.71
N MET A 141 -10.42 2.55 11.77
CA MET A 141 -9.50 1.99 10.77
C MET A 141 -8.47 1.09 11.45
N ILE A 142 -8.31 -0.12 10.93
CA ILE A 142 -7.43 -1.15 11.46
C ILE A 142 -6.37 -1.49 10.41
N GLY A 143 -5.12 -1.59 10.86
CA GLY A 143 -4.00 -2.09 10.07
C GLY A 143 -3.47 -3.41 10.64
N TYR A 144 -3.04 -4.31 9.76
CA TYR A 144 -2.31 -5.52 10.09
C TYR A 144 -0.92 -5.39 9.48
N ILE A 145 0.11 -5.34 10.30
CA ILE A 145 1.47 -5.01 9.90
C ILE A 145 2.41 -6.13 10.32
N ASP A 146 3.20 -6.63 9.40
CA ASP A 146 4.30 -7.55 9.73
C ASP A 146 5.22 -6.87 10.75
N SER A 147 5.52 -7.54 11.86
CA SER A 147 6.30 -6.98 12.96
C SER A 147 7.71 -6.56 12.55
N ALA A 148 8.24 -7.16 11.48
CA ALA A 148 9.53 -6.80 10.89
C ALA A 148 9.47 -5.55 10.01
N ASN A 149 8.28 -5.10 9.59
CA ASN A 149 8.11 -3.92 8.73
C ASN A 149 8.14 -2.62 9.55
N ARG A 150 9.34 -2.24 10.02
CA ARG A 150 9.56 -1.04 10.84
C ARG A 150 9.08 0.23 10.17
N ALA A 151 9.24 0.36 8.84
CA ALA A 151 8.82 1.55 8.10
C ALA A 151 7.29 1.71 8.13
N SER A 152 6.54 0.62 7.96
CA SER A 152 5.09 0.64 8.05
C SER A 152 4.61 0.95 9.48
N LEU A 153 5.23 0.35 10.50
CA LEU A 153 4.90 0.65 11.91
C LEU A 153 5.10 2.13 12.22
N ALA A 154 6.25 2.70 11.85
CA ALA A 154 6.53 4.13 12.06
C ALA A 154 5.57 5.04 11.28
N LEU A 155 5.17 4.67 10.05
CA LEU A 155 4.18 5.41 9.29
C LEU A 155 2.84 5.45 10.02
N HIS A 156 2.36 4.31 10.50
CA HIS A 156 1.07 4.25 11.20
C HIS A 156 1.10 5.03 12.52
N GLU A 157 2.16 4.90 13.30
CA GLU A 157 2.36 5.66 14.53
C GLU A 157 2.32 7.17 14.26
N ALA A 158 3.01 7.65 13.21
CA ALA A 158 3.00 9.06 12.81
C ALA A 158 1.61 9.59 12.41
N PHE A 159 0.67 8.71 12.06
CA PHE A 159 -0.72 9.03 11.79
C PHE A 159 -1.67 8.70 12.94
N GLY A 160 -1.16 8.49 14.15
CA GLY A 160 -1.95 8.31 15.36
C GLY A 160 -2.63 6.94 15.49
N PHE A 161 -2.12 5.93 14.81
CA PHE A 161 -2.54 4.55 15.07
C PHE A 161 -1.88 4.04 16.34
N GLY A 162 -2.69 3.55 17.29
CA GLY A 162 -2.24 2.84 18.47
C GLY A 162 -2.15 1.34 18.27
N LYS A 163 -1.19 0.68 18.89
CA LYS A 163 -1.12 -0.78 18.98
C LYS A 163 -2.30 -1.33 19.79
N VAL A 164 -3.05 -2.27 19.21
CA VAL A 164 -4.22 -2.90 19.86
C VAL A 164 -4.10 -4.41 19.96
N GLY A 165 -3.08 -5.00 19.39
CA GLY A 165 -2.83 -6.43 19.47
C GLY A 165 -1.51 -6.87 18.84
N TYR A 166 -1.10 -8.08 19.20
CA TYR A 166 0.06 -8.76 18.65
C TYR A 166 -0.31 -10.23 18.42
N LEU A 167 -0.07 -10.72 17.23
CA LEU A 167 -0.38 -12.08 16.82
C LEU A 167 0.93 -12.79 16.48
N PRO A 168 1.48 -13.60 17.41
CA PRO A 168 2.70 -14.32 17.14
C PRO A 168 2.46 -15.46 16.14
N SER A 169 3.41 -15.67 15.24
CA SER A 169 3.44 -16.81 14.30
C SER A 169 2.15 -17.03 13.53
N VAL A 170 1.46 -15.94 13.13
CA VAL A 170 0.16 -16.01 12.46
C VAL A 170 0.28 -16.12 10.94
N GLY A 171 1.42 -15.80 10.38
CA GLY A 171 1.73 -15.96 8.96
C GLY A 171 2.93 -16.87 8.76
N PHE A 172 2.91 -17.64 7.68
CA PHE A 172 4.09 -18.40 7.23
C PHE A 172 4.48 -17.87 5.86
N LYS A 173 5.68 -17.28 5.76
CA LYS A 173 6.18 -16.68 4.53
C LYS A 173 7.68 -16.93 4.40
N PHE A 174 8.09 -17.30 3.20
CA PHE A 174 9.53 -17.48 2.89
C PHE A 174 10.22 -18.47 3.85
N GLY A 175 9.57 -19.61 4.10
CA GLY A 175 10.10 -20.66 4.95
C GLY A 175 10.14 -20.31 6.45
N ARG A 176 9.49 -19.21 6.90
CA ARG A 176 9.50 -18.80 8.31
C ARG A 176 8.15 -18.29 8.79
N TRP A 177 7.89 -18.47 10.06
CA TRP A 177 6.76 -17.85 10.75
C TRP A 177 6.97 -16.35 10.91
N THR A 178 5.91 -15.58 10.71
CA THR A 178 5.90 -14.12 10.86
C THR A 178 4.83 -13.68 11.84
N ASP A 179 5.14 -12.64 12.60
CA ASP A 179 4.23 -12.07 13.57
C ASP A 179 3.54 -10.85 12.98
N THR A 180 2.32 -10.57 13.43
CA THR A 180 1.55 -9.42 13.01
C THR A 180 1.23 -8.50 14.18
N VAL A 181 1.51 -7.22 14.00
CA VAL A 181 1.06 -6.15 14.89
C VAL A 181 -0.28 -5.62 14.36
N MET A 182 -1.29 -5.59 15.22
CA MET A 182 -2.55 -4.93 14.93
C MET A 182 -2.50 -3.50 15.45
N VAL A 183 -2.83 -2.55 14.58
CA VAL A 183 -2.91 -1.13 14.91
C VAL A 183 -4.29 -0.59 14.59
N GLN A 184 -4.77 0.37 15.36
CA GLN A 184 -6.10 0.96 15.19
C GLN A 184 -6.05 2.46 15.39
N ARG A 185 -6.90 3.15 14.64
CA ARG A 185 -7.12 4.58 14.77
C ARG A 185 -8.60 4.90 14.62
N SER A 186 -9.09 5.90 15.38
CA SER A 186 -10.41 6.51 15.17
C SER A 186 -10.40 7.43 13.95
N LEU A 187 -11.54 7.49 13.25
CA LEU A 187 -11.80 8.34 12.10
C LEU A 187 -12.95 9.30 12.42
N GLY A 188 -12.81 10.59 12.04
CA GLY A 188 -13.80 11.61 12.35
C GLY A 188 -14.11 11.65 13.85
N PRO A 189 -15.40 11.63 14.25
CA PRO A 189 -15.77 11.63 15.67
C PRO A 189 -15.52 10.29 16.40
N GLY A 190 -15.01 9.26 15.72
CA GLY A 190 -14.67 7.99 16.35
C GLY A 190 -15.87 7.35 17.07
N ALA A 191 -15.69 7.04 18.35
CA ALA A 191 -16.72 6.46 19.23
C ALA A 191 -17.41 7.50 20.14
N THR A 192 -17.14 8.80 19.97
CA THR A 192 -17.69 9.83 20.84
C THR A 192 -19.17 10.13 20.55
N GLU A 193 -19.63 9.78 19.34
CA GLU A 193 -21.03 9.96 18.91
C GLU A 193 -21.53 8.68 18.22
N PRO A 194 -22.82 8.35 18.36
CA PRO A 194 -23.42 7.29 17.54
C PRO A 194 -23.26 7.62 16.03
N PRO A 195 -23.03 6.61 15.18
CA PRO A 195 -23.03 6.83 13.75
C PRO A 195 -24.43 7.32 13.29
N ARG A 196 -24.46 8.32 12.41
CA ARG A 196 -25.72 8.74 11.77
C ARG A 196 -26.18 7.63 10.83
N THR A 197 -27.39 7.16 10.99
CA THR A 197 -28.05 6.14 10.15
C THR A 197 -28.37 6.70 8.78
#